data_fc755fd3c518e6092ee6dcedc247b756
#
_entry.id   fc755fd3c518e6092ee6dcedc247b756
#
_cell.length_a   1.000
_cell.length_b   1.000
_cell.length_c   1.000
_cell.angle_alpha   90.00
_cell.angle_beta   90.00
_cell.angle_gamma   90.00
#
_symmetry.space_group_name_H-M   'P 1'
#
loop_
_entity.id
_entity.type
_entity.pdbx_description
1 polymer ?
#
loop_
_entity_poly.entity_id
_entity_poly.type
_entity_poly.pdbx_seq_one_letter_code
_entity_poly.pdbx_strand_id
1 'polypeptide(L)'
;MSSCNGNCSSCGSDCGDRKAESLLAQLNPKSTVKKVIAVVSGKGGVGKSTVTSMLAVAMARQGKRVGVLDADITGPSAPTAFGVTECQGAGDDGIYPALTRSGIQVMSINLLLDNPGDPVVWRGPVIAGAVKQFWTDVIWEDVDYLFVDMPPGTGDVPLTVFQSLPVDGIVIVTSPQDLVSMIVTKAARMAEMMHIPVLGFVENYSYLECPDCGKRIKVFGEGHLDEVAEKLGLPVLARLPIDPKLADAYDNGQMETVNTDALSGVIEAIEKAE
;
A
#
# COMPACT_ATOMS: atom_id res chain seq x y z
N MET A 1 25.68 1.92 32.28
CA MET A 1 25.11 2.70 31.15
C MET A 1 25.38 4.15 31.42
N SER A 2 26.41 4.74 30.81
CA SER A 2 26.71 6.17 30.96
C SER A 2 25.82 6.97 30.05
N SER A 3 24.99 7.83 30.64
CA SER A 3 24.08 8.74 29.95
C SER A 3 24.91 9.77 29.16
N CYS A 4 24.75 9.79 27.84
CA CYS A 4 25.29 10.84 26.99
C CYS A 4 24.44 12.11 27.16
N ASN A 5 25.02 13.20 27.63
CA ASN A 5 24.34 14.51 27.85
C ASN A 5 24.46 15.46 26.64
N GLY A 6 24.75 14.94 25.45
CA GLY A 6 24.65 15.69 24.19
C GLY A 6 25.74 16.74 23.91
N ASN A 7 26.77 16.86 24.74
CA ASN A 7 27.84 17.84 24.58
C ASN A 7 29.08 17.17 23.99
N CYS A 8 29.22 17.20 22.66
CA CYS A 8 30.30 16.49 21.92
C CYS A 8 31.69 17.10 22.06
N SER A 9 31.83 18.30 22.60
CA SER A 9 33.14 18.98 22.75
C SER A 9 34.00 18.48 23.95
N SER A 10 33.39 17.68 24.83
CA SER A 10 34.05 17.13 26.01
C SER A 10 34.04 15.60 26.13
N CYS A 11 33.55 14.91 25.08
CA CYS A 11 33.40 13.47 25.08
C CYS A 11 34.63 12.80 24.44
N GLY A 12 35.38 12.09 25.24
CA GLY A 12 36.54 11.30 24.78
C GLY A 12 36.21 9.92 24.19
N SER A 13 34.95 9.67 23.86
CA SER A 13 34.49 8.42 23.25
C SER A 13 34.43 8.57 21.74
N ASP A 14 35.08 7.68 21.02
CA ASP A 14 35.03 7.57 19.57
C ASP A 14 33.61 7.19 19.15
N CYS A 15 32.85 8.16 18.64
CA CYS A 15 31.45 7.96 18.14
C CYS A 15 31.41 7.42 16.71
N GLY A 16 32.55 7.08 16.11
CA GLY A 16 32.69 6.66 14.71
C GLY A 16 32.07 5.31 14.37
N ASP A 17 31.75 4.46 15.35
CA ASP A 17 31.29 3.09 15.12
C ASP A 17 29.82 2.84 15.53
N ARG A 18 29.01 3.85 15.69
CA ARG A 18 27.57 3.59 15.80
C ARG A 18 27.03 3.25 14.41
N LYS A 19 27.02 1.96 14.08
CA LYS A 19 26.15 1.45 13.01
C LYS A 19 24.74 1.94 13.32
N ALA A 20 24.14 2.68 12.41
CA ALA A 20 22.72 3.01 12.52
C ALA A 20 21.97 1.70 12.68
N GLU A 21 21.36 1.47 13.85
CA GLU A 21 20.50 0.30 14.04
C GLU A 21 19.39 0.37 12.98
N SER A 22 19.25 -0.72 12.22
CA SER A 22 18.16 -0.84 11.26
C SER A 22 16.83 -0.70 11.99
N LEU A 23 15.98 0.23 11.55
CA LEU A 23 14.65 0.41 12.08
C LEU A 23 13.67 -0.65 11.56
N LEU A 24 14.13 -1.49 10.61
CA LEU A 24 13.32 -2.57 10.04
C LEU A 24 12.88 -3.55 11.13
N ALA A 25 11.58 -3.81 11.16
CA ALA A 25 11.00 -4.80 12.05
C ALA A 25 11.32 -6.22 11.54
N GLN A 26 11.50 -7.13 12.47
CA GLN A 26 11.65 -8.53 12.11
C GLN A 26 10.31 -9.12 11.71
N LEU A 27 10.29 -9.85 10.60
CA LEU A 27 9.11 -10.62 10.18
C LEU A 27 8.82 -11.71 11.21
N ASN A 28 7.53 -12.05 11.40
CA ASN A 28 7.15 -13.20 12.24
C ASN A 28 7.96 -14.44 11.80
N PRO A 29 8.56 -15.19 12.73
CA PRO A 29 9.43 -16.33 12.40
C PRO A 29 8.75 -17.44 11.59
N LYS A 30 7.43 -17.53 11.62
CA LYS A 30 6.61 -18.49 10.86
C LYS A 30 6.17 -17.95 9.49
N SER A 31 6.49 -16.71 9.19
CA SER A 31 6.12 -16.06 7.94
C SER A 31 7.20 -16.19 6.88
N THR A 32 6.77 -16.20 5.63
CA THR A 32 7.63 -16.05 4.46
C THR A 32 7.01 -15.05 3.51
N VAL A 33 7.68 -13.92 3.27
CA VAL A 33 7.26 -12.89 2.31
C VAL A 33 8.44 -12.60 1.39
N LYS A 34 8.24 -12.77 0.07
CA LYS A 34 9.34 -12.60 -0.90
C LYS A 34 9.50 -11.15 -1.36
N LYS A 35 8.38 -10.47 -1.64
CA LYS A 35 8.37 -9.06 -2.08
C LYS A 35 7.27 -8.28 -1.37
N VAL A 36 7.59 -7.05 -0.98
CA VAL A 36 6.67 -6.10 -0.35
C VAL A 36 6.48 -4.90 -1.28
N ILE A 37 5.28 -4.68 -1.77
CA ILE A 37 4.93 -3.59 -2.68
C ILE A 37 4.00 -2.62 -1.96
N ALA A 38 4.45 -1.39 -1.74
CA ALA A 38 3.62 -0.35 -1.17
C ALA A 38 2.79 0.37 -2.25
N VAL A 39 1.49 0.51 -2.00
CA VAL A 39 0.60 1.31 -2.83
C VAL A 39 0.32 2.61 -2.09
N VAL A 40 0.74 3.72 -2.66
CA VAL A 40 0.66 5.04 -2.03
C VAL A 40 -0.20 6.00 -2.84
N SER A 41 -0.72 7.00 -2.16
CA SER A 41 -1.39 8.13 -2.83
C SER A 41 -1.09 9.42 -2.09
N GLY A 42 -1.01 10.50 -2.83
CA GLY A 42 -0.76 11.81 -2.26
C GLY A 42 -1.96 12.41 -1.53
N LYS A 43 -3.19 11.97 -1.82
CA LYS A 43 -4.44 12.39 -1.17
C LYS A 43 -5.41 11.23 -1.04
N GLY A 44 -6.38 11.35 -0.15
CA GLY A 44 -7.49 10.41 -0.04
C GLY A 44 -8.46 10.48 -1.23
N GLY A 45 -9.21 9.41 -1.45
CA GLY A 45 -10.30 9.37 -2.43
C GLY A 45 -9.86 9.16 -3.89
N VAL A 46 -8.59 8.85 -4.17
CA VAL A 46 -8.12 8.53 -5.53
C VAL A 46 -8.31 7.05 -5.92
N GLY A 47 -8.89 6.24 -5.04
CA GLY A 47 -9.08 4.81 -5.29
C GLY A 47 -7.84 3.96 -5.07
N LYS A 48 -6.92 4.39 -4.19
CA LYS A 48 -5.71 3.64 -3.83
C LYS A 48 -6.02 2.21 -3.41
N SER A 49 -6.93 2.02 -2.44
CA SER A 49 -7.32 0.70 -1.91
C SER A 49 -7.99 -0.18 -2.96
N THR A 50 -8.75 0.42 -3.88
CA THR A 50 -9.32 -0.29 -5.04
C THR A 50 -8.21 -0.81 -5.95
N VAL A 51 -7.22 0.02 -6.27
CA VAL A 51 -6.06 -0.38 -7.09
C VAL A 51 -5.25 -1.47 -6.36
N THR A 52 -5.02 -1.32 -5.06
CA THR A 52 -4.33 -2.34 -4.24
C THR A 52 -5.04 -3.68 -4.32
N SER A 53 -6.36 -3.70 -4.14
CA SER A 53 -7.18 -4.92 -4.23
C SER A 53 -7.14 -5.52 -5.64
N MET A 54 -7.22 -4.71 -6.69
CA MET A 54 -7.11 -5.16 -8.09
C MET A 54 -5.73 -5.78 -8.39
N LEU A 55 -4.64 -5.20 -7.88
CA LEU A 55 -3.28 -5.74 -8.03
C LEU A 55 -3.17 -7.10 -7.35
N ALA A 56 -3.70 -7.22 -6.13
CA ALA A 56 -3.71 -8.48 -5.40
C ALA A 56 -4.47 -9.57 -6.18
N VAL A 57 -5.65 -9.24 -6.70
CA VAL A 57 -6.45 -10.17 -7.53
C VAL A 57 -5.73 -10.54 -8.82
N ALA A 58 -5.10 -9.57 -9.50
CA ALA A 58 -4.37 -9.83 -10.74
C ALA A 58 -3.21 -10.81 -10.53
N MET A 59 -2.43 -10.63 -9.47
CA MET A 59 -1.33 -11.53 -9.12
C MET A 59 -1.83 -12.90 -8.67
N ALA A 60 -2.90 -12.98 -7.88
CA ALA A 60 -3.49 -14.26 -7.47
C ALA A 60 -3.99 -15.08 -8.68
N ARG A 61 -4.58 -14.43 -9.70
CA ARG A 61 -4.98 -15.08 -10.95
C ARG A 61 -3.82 -15.64 -11.77
N GLN A 62 -2.62 -15.10 -11.57
CA GLN A 62 -1.38 -15.64 -12.17
C GLN A 62 -0.78 -16.79 -11.34
N GLY A 63 -1.47 -17.24 -10.30
CA GLY A 63 -1.02 -18.34 -9.45
C GLY A 63 -0.01 -17.92 -8.37
N LYS A 64 0.19 -16.62 -8.14
CA LYS A 64 1.04 -16.12 -7.05
C LYS A 64 0.28 -16.19 -5.72
N ARG A 65 0.98 -16.45 -4.63
CA ARG A 65 0.45 -16.34 -3.27
C ARG A 65 0.56 -14.90 -2.81
N VAL A 66 -0.56 -14.30 -2.47
CA VAL A 66 -0.67 -12.86 -2.27
C VAL A 66 -1.17 -12.54 -0.88
N GLY A 67 -0.57 -11.53 -0.26
CA GLY A 67 -1.05 -10.88 0.96
C GLY A 67 -1.44 -9.43 0.69
N VAL A 68 -2.41 -8.93 1.45
CA VAL A 68 -2.81 -7.52 1.52
C VAL A 68 -2.75 -7.07 2.97
N LEU A 69 -1.86 -6.13 3.27
CA LEU A 69 -1.78 -5.47 4.56
C LEU A 69 -2.40 -4.09 4.43
N ASP A 70 -3.54 -3.88 5.07
CA ASP A 70 -4.23 -2.59 5.13
C ASP A 70 -3.61 -1.74 6.24
N ALA A 71 -2.77 -0.80 5.85
CA ALA A 71 -2.10 0.14 6.74
C ALA A 71 -2.86 1.46 6.90
N ASP A 72 -4.00 1.65 6.21
CA ASP A 72 -4.89 2.81 6.39
C ASP A 72 -5.85 2.59 7.56
N ILE A 73 -5.31 2.61 8.78
CA ILE A 73 -6.06 2.34 10.02
C ILE A 73 -7.22 3.33 10.24
N THR A 74 -7.13 4.53 9.66
CA THR A 74 -8.17 5.56 9.81
C THR A 74 -9.36 5.38 8.87
N GLY A 75 -9.18 4.65 7.78
CA GLY A 75 -10.21 4.35 6.79
C GLY A 75 -10.03 2.94 6.23
N PRO A 76 -9.93 1.91 7.09
CA PRO A 76 -9.61 0.57 6.65
C PRO A 76 -10.72 0.01 5.77
N SER A 77 -10.34 -0.51 4.61
CA SER A 77 -11.28 -0.86 3.55
C SER A 77 -11.01 -2.20 2.87
N ALA A 78 -9.83 -2.78 3.04
CA ALA A 78 -9.48 -4.05 2.41
C ALA A 78 -10.42 -5.22 2.81
N PRO A 79 -10.84 -5.39 4.07
CA PRO A 79 -11.80 -6.43 4.42
C PRO A 79 -13.14 -6.31 3.68
N THR A 80 -13.66 -5.08 3.52
CA THR A 80 -14.89 -4.82 2.77
C THR A 80 -14.71 -5.21 1.31
N ALA A 81 -13.62 -4.82 0.67
CA ALA A 81 -13.34 -5.12 -0.73
C ALA A 81 -13.35 -6.61 -1.06
N PHE A 82 -12.89 -7.44 -0.12
CA PHE A 82 -12.81 -8.90 -0.29
C PHE A 82 -13.95 -9.67 0.40
N GLY A 83 -14.84 -8.99 1.11
CA GLY A 83 -15.95 -9.62 1.82
C GLY A 83 -15.49 -10.54 2.95
N VAL A 84 -14.38 -10.22 3.61
CA VAL A 84 -13.86 -10.94 4.78
C VAL A 84 -14.15 -10.17 6.06
N THR A 85 -14.53 -10.88 7.14
CA THR A 85 -15.02 -10.26 8.37
C THR A 85 -14.22 -10.64 9.61
N GLU A 86 -13.39 -11.69 9.53
CA GLU A 86 -12.64 -12.20 10.68
C GLU A 86 -11.32 -12.84 10.25
N CYS A 87 -10.33 -12.82 11.12
CA CYS A 87 -9.09 -13.56 10.98
C CYS A 87 -9.36 -15.06 11.13
N GLN A 88 -8.49 -15.92 10.55
CA GLN A 88 -8.63 -17.37 10.67
C GLN A 88 -8.38 -17.88 12.09
N GLY A 89 -7.70 -17.09 12.93
CA GLY A 89 -7.44 -17.40 14.32
C GLY A 89 -6.23 -16.67 14.87
N ALA A 90 -6.02 -16.83 16.18
CA ALA A 90 -4.84 -16.32 16.88
C ALA A 90 -4.35 -17.40 17.86
N GLY A 91 -3.05 -17.50 18.06
CA GLY A 91 -2.41 -18.41 18.96
C GLY A 91 -1.10 -17.85 19.54
N ASP A 92 -0.37 -18.68 20.27
CA ASP A 92 0.89 -18.27 20.90
C ASP A 92 1.96 -17.81 19.88
N ASP A 93 1.83 -18.24 18.63
CA ASP A 93 2.79 -17.96 17.55
C ASP A 93 2.46 -16.69 16.74
N GLY A 94 1.22 -16.19 16.86
CA GLY A 94 0.75 -15.00 16.13
C GLY A 94 -0.70 -15.10 15.65
N ILE A 95 -1.06 -14.20 14.75
CA ILE A 95 -2.40 -14.05 14.19
C ILE A 95 -2.39 -14.56 12.75
N TYR A 96 -3.29 -15.47 12.41
CA TYR A 96 -3.52 -15.89 11.03
C TYR A 96 -4.46 -14.90 10.34
N PRO A 97 -4.04 -14.26 9.22
CA PRO A 97 -4.86 -13.28 8.51
C PRO A 97 -6.17 -13.90 7.99
N ALA A 98 -7.13 -13.05 7.64
CA ALA A 98 -8.30 -13.51 6.92
C ALA A 98 -7.91 -14.09 5.56
N LEU A 99 -8.64 -15.09 5.08
CA LEU A 99 -8.40 -15.69 3.78
C LEU A 99 -9.60 -15.49 2.87
N THR A 100 -9.35 -14.95 1.69
CA THR A 100 -10.39 -14.76 0.67
C THR A 100 -10.70 -16.08 -0.06
N ARG A 101 -11.70 -16.08 -0.95
CA ARG A 101 -12.08 -17.28 -1.71
C ARG A 101 -10.97 -17.76 -2.64
N SER A 102 -10.16 -16.87 -3.19
CA SER A 102 -9.02 -17.22 -4.04
C SER A 102 -7.72 -17.44 -3.27
N GLY A 103 -7.75 -17.36 -1.95
CA GLY A 103 -6.59 -17.60 -1.11
C GLY A 103 -5.70 -16.38 -0.86
N ILE A 104 -6.18 -15.16 -1.12
CA ILE A 104 -5.47 -13.93 -0.74
C ILE A 104 -5.55 -13.77 0.77
N GLN A 105 -4.40 -13.56 1.42
CA GLN A 105 -4.30 -13.30 2.85
C GLN A 105 -4.53 -11.82 3.12
N VAL A 106 -5.50 -11.46 3.96
CA VAL A 106 -5.87 -10.06 4.24
C VAL A 106 -5.72 -9.77 5.73
N MET A 107 -5.00 -8.69 6.06
CA MET A 107 -4.90 -8.18 7.42
C MET A 107 -5.22 -6.70 7.47
N SER A 108 -6.10 -6.34 8.38
CA SER A 108 -6.55 -4.97 8.64
C SER A 108 -6.97 -4.86 10.10
N ILE A 109 -6.91 -3.64 10.64
CA ILE A 109 -7.37 -3.37 12.01
C ILE A 109 -8.86 -3.74 12.21
N ASN A 110 -9.69 -3.56 11.18
CA ASN A 110 -11.12 -3.88 11.24
C ASN A 110 -11.41 -5.36 11.52
N LEU A 111 -10.46 -6.25 11.21
CA LEU A 111 -10.59 -7.68 11.52
C LEU A 111 -10.31 -8.01 12.99
N LEU A 112 -9.80 -7.04 13.77
CA LEU A 112 -9.48 -7.19 15.18
C LEU A 112 -10.41 -6.39 16.09
N LEU A 113 -11.32 -5.60 15.54
CA LEU A 113 -12.31 -4.83 16.30
C LEU A 113 -13.55 -5.67 16.57
N ASP A 114 -14.10 -5.60 17.77
CA ASP A 114 -15.37 -6.24 18.12
C ASP A 114 -16.53 -5.72 17.26
N ASN A 115 -16.47 -4.44 16.87
CA ASN A 115 -17.42 -3.81 15.96
C ASN A 115 -16.63 -3.04 14.88
N PRO A 116 -16.66 -3.47 13.60
CA PRO A 116 -15.95 -2.80 12.51
C PRO A 116 -16.37 -1.34 12.25
N GLY A 117 -17.53 -0.92 12.78
CA GLY A 117 -18.03 0.45 12.71
C GLY A 117 -17.47 1.38 13.79
N ASP A 118 -16.72 0.87 14.75
CA ASP A 118 -16.18 1.70 15.81
C ASP A 118 -15.00 2.55 15.31
N PRO A 119 -14.97 3.85 15.61
CA PRO A 119 -13.89 4.70 15.16
C PRO A 119 -12.59 4.37 15.89
N VAL A 120 -11.53 4.13 15.13
CA VAL A 120 -10.18 4.01 15.70
C VAL A 120 -9.60 5.40 15.92
N VAL A 121 -9.69 5.89 17.16
CA VAL A 121 -9.20 7.22 17.56
C VAL A 121 -7.77 7.12 18.09
N TRP A 122 -6.84 6.75 17.24
CA TRP A 122 -5.43 6.61 17.60
C TRP A 122 -4.58 7.76 17.06
N ARG A 123 -3.50 8.09 17.77
CA ARG A 123 -2.50 9.06 17.30
C ARG A 123 -1.46 8.38 16.42
N GLY A 124 -0.82 9.13 15.53
CA GLY A 124 0.16 8.65 14.57
C GLY A 124 1.14 7.57 15.06
N PRO A 125 1.81 7.75 16.22
CA PRO A 125 2.73 6.74 16.75
C PRO A 125 2.08 5.40 17.09
N VAL A 126 0.82 5.40 17.55
CA VAL A 126 0.06 4.17 17.84
C VAL A 126 -0.33 3.46 16.56
N ILE A 127 -0.77 4.22 15.55
CA ILE A 127 -1.09 3.71 14.22
C ILE A 127 0.13 3.03 13.60
N ALA A 128 1.26 3.71 13.61
CA ALA A 128 2.52 3.17 13.09
C ALA A 128 2.97 1.91 13.84
N GLY A 129 2.76 1.88 15.17
CA GLY A 129 2.99 0.69 16.01
C GLY A 129 2.11 -0.48 15.60
N ALA A 130 0.83 -0.26 15.32
CA ALA A 130 -0.10 -1.30 14.88
C ALA A 130 0.29 -1.88 13.51
N VAL A 131 0.65 -1.03 12.55
CA VAL A 131 1.13 -1.52 11.24
C VAL A 131 2.40 -2.36 11.39
N LYS A 132 3.31 -1.95 12.29
CA LYS A 132 4.49 -2.74 12.62
C LYS A 132 4.11 -4.10 13.22
N GLN A 133 3.11 -4.15 14.12
CA GLN A 133 2.60 -5.39 14.69
C GLN A 133 1.98 -6.30 13.62
N PHE A 134 1.31 -5.76 12.60
CA PHE A 134 0.84 -6.58 11.48
C PHE A 134 1.96 -7.23 10.67
N TRP A 135 3.18 -6.73 10.77
CA TRP A 135 4.36 -7.37 10.22
C TRP A 135 4.99 -8.39 11.16
N THR A 136 5.09 -8.07 12.47
CA THR A 136 5.78 -8.90 13.45
C THR A 136 4.92 -10.03 14.02
N ASP A 137 3.60 -9.82 14.14
CA ASP A 137 2.71 -10.71 14.90
C ASP A 137 1.75 -11.50 13.98
N VAL A 138 1.56 -11.06 12.72
CA VAL A 138 0.76 -11.81 11.74
C VAL A 138 1.63 -12.87 11.07
N ILE A 139 1.06 -14.06 10.89
CA ILE A 139 1.69 -15.18 10.20
C ILE A 139 1.32 -15.13 8.71
N TRP A 140 2.21 -14.57 7.90
CA TRP A 140 2.09 -14.52 6.45
C TRP A 140 2.64 -15.82 5.84
N GLU A 141 1.73 -16.76 5.49
CA GLU A 141 2.13 -18.08 5.03
C GLU A 141 2.51 -18.04 3.54
N ASP A 142 3.81 -18.24 3.29
CA ASP A 142 4.34 -18.42 1.92
C ASP A 142 3.93 -17.34 0.89
N VAL A 143 3.91 -16.09 1.26
CA VAL A 143 3.49 -14.96 0.42
C VAL A 143 4.58 -14.63 -0.63
N ASP A 144 4.22 -14.66 -1.91
CA ASP A 144 5.11 -14.21 -2.99
C ASP A 144 5.14 -12.68 -3.08
N TYR A 145 3.96 -12.03 -2.94
CA TYR A 145 3.80 -10.58 -2.97
C TYR A 145 2.87 -10.10 -1.86
N LEU A 146 3.38 -9.25 -0.98
CA LEU A 146 2.59 -8.54 0.02
C LEU A 146 2.33 -7.11 -0.46
N PHE A 147 1.09 -6.79 -0.75
CA PHE A 147 0.67 -5.42 -1.05
C PHE A 147 0.35 -4.69 0.24
N VAL A 148 0.98 -3.54 0.45
CA VAL A 148 0.71 -2.67 1.60
C VAL A 148 -0.13 -1.50 1.12
N ASP A 149 -1.40 -1.46 1.53
CA ASP A 149 -2.30 -0.33 1.27
C ASP A 149 -2.01 0.79 2.26
N MET A 150 -1.27 1.80 1.81
CA MET A 150 -0.72 2.85 2.67
C MET A 150 -1.78 3.90 3.02
N PRO A 151 -1.72 4.54 4.20
CA PRO A 151 -2.54 5.71 4.45
C PRO A 151 -2.23 6.84 3.45
N PRO A 152 -3.22 7.69 3.13
CA PRO A 152 -3.01 8.77 2.17
C PRO A 152 -2.03 9.84 2.69
N GLY A 153 -1.31 10.47 1.77
CA GLY A 153 -0.39 11.56 2.07
C GLY A 153 1.05 11.12 2.33
N THR A 154 1.85 12.06 2.84
CA THR A 154 3.30 11.90 3.07
C THR A 154 3.68 12.24 4.51
N GLY A 155 2.79 11.94 5.47
CA GLY A 155 2.98 12.23 6.89
C GLY A 155 3.78 11.17 7.63
N ASP A 156 3.72 11.22 8.97
CA ASP A 156 4.52 10.38 9.86
C ASP A 156 4.22 8.88 9.74
N VAL A 157 2.96 8.51 9.46
CA VAL A 157 2.58 7.10 9.37
C VAL A 157 3.20 6.42 8.15
N PRO A 158 3.04 6.94 6.90
CA PRO A 158 3.75 6.42 5.75
C PRO A 158 5.27 6.32 5.96
N LEU A 159 5.88 7.34 6.53
CA LEU A 159 7.32 7.37 6.81
C LEU A 159 7.72 6.21 7.74
N THR A 160 6.97 6.02 8.84
CA THR A 160 7.26 4.95 9.81
C THR A 160 7.08 3.56 9.17
N VAL A 161 6.06 3.37 8.31
CA VAL A 161 5.87 2.11 7.59
C VAL A 161 7.07 1.82 6.71
N PHE A 162 7.54 2.79 5.93
CA PHE A 162 8.74 2.62 5.09
C PHE A 162 10.02 2.37 5.88
N GLN A 163 10.12 2.88 7.10
CA GLN A 163 11.25 2.61 7.98
C GLN A 163 11.18 1.22 8.64
N SER A 164 9.97 0.69 8.83
CA SER A 164 9.73 -0.54 9.58
C SER A 164 9.59 -1.79 8.70
N LEU A 165 9.08 -1.65 7.47
CA LEU A 165 8.87 -2.76 6.54
C LEU A 165 9.92 -2.73 5.42
N PRO A 166 10.42 -3.88 4.97
CA PRO A 166 11.36 -3.99 3.85
C PRO A 166 10.61 -3.83 2.51
N VAL A 167 10.26 -2.60 2.16
CA VAL A 167 9.50 -2.31 0.92
C VAL A 167 10.44 -2.38 -0.29
N ASP A 168 10.12 -3.26 -1.24
CA ASP A 168 10.89 -3.50 -2.47
C ASP A 168 10.52 -2.55 -3.61
N GLY A 169 9.31 -1.97 -3.56
CA GLY A 169 8.86 -1.04 -4.60
C GLY A 169 7.58 -0.30 -4.24
N ILE A 170 7.39 0.85 -4.89
CA ILE A 170 6.23 1.72 -4.67
C ILE A 170 5.47 1.92 -5.96
N VAL A 171 4.16 1.71 -5.91
CA VAL A 171 3.21 2.13 -6.95
C VAL A 171 2.46 3.36 -6.46
N ILE A 172 2.49 4.45 -7.23
CA ILE A 172 1.83 5.70 -6.86
C ILE A 172 0.49 5.81 -7.59
N VAL A 173 -0.60 5.80 -6.83
CA VAL A 173 -1.97 5.97 -7.37
C VAL A 173 -2.38 7.43 -7.31
N THR A 174 -2.93 7.92 -8.39
CA THR A 174 -3.36 9.31 -8.56
C THR A 174 -4.66 9.41 -9.38
N SER A 175 -5.17 10.63 -9.55
CA SER A 175 -6.33 10.94 -10.39
C SER A 175 -6.08 12.23 -11.19
N PRO A 176 -6.80 12.53 -12.28
CA PRO A 176 -6.51 13.67 -13.18
C PRO A 176 -6.71 15.09 -12.60
N GLN A 177 -6.96 15.26 -11.31
CA GLN A 177 -7.25 16.56 -10.70
C GLN A 177 -5.99 17.41 -10.49
N ASP A 178 -6.10 18.73 -10.63
CA ASP A 178 -4.99 19.71 -10.71
C ASP A 178 -3.97 19.74 -9.55
N LEU A 179 -4.38 19.41 -8.33
CA LEU A 179 -3.48 19.40 -7.16
C LEU A 179 -2.54 18.18 -7.11
N VAL A 180 -2.73 17.24 -8.03
CA VAL A 180 -2.01 15.97 -8.06
C VAL A 180 -0.52 16.14 -8.30
N SER A 181 -0.08 17.07 -9.16
CA SER A 181 1.31 17.22 -9.54
C SER A 181 2.25 17.47 -8.35
N MET A 182 1.87 18.38 -7.43
CA MET A 182 2.68 18.67 -6.25
C MET A 182 2.71 17.49 -5.26
N ILE A 183 1.58 16.83 -5.08
CA ILE A 183 1.42 15.77 -4.08
C ILE A 183 2.12 14.49 -4.55
N VAL A 184 1.98 14.15 -5.83
CA VAL A 184 2.68 13.03 -6.48
C VAL A 184 4.19 13.23 -6.41
N THR A 185 4.66 14.45 -6.68
CA THR A 185 6.08 14.79 -6.55
C THR A 185 6.60 14.62 -5.12
N LYS A 186 5.80 14.98 -4.11
CA LYS A 186 6.18 14.75 -2.71
C LYS A 186 6.28 13.26 -2.38
N ALA A 187 5.32 12.44 -2.84
CA ALA A 187 5.36 10.99 -2.63
C ALA A 187 6.60 10.35 -3.29
N ALA A 188 6.90 10.73 -4.52
CA ALA A 188 8.10 10.25 -5.23
C ALA A 188 9.40 10.66 -4.52
N ARG A 189 9.50 11.91 -4.05
CA ARG A 189 10.66 12.38 -3.29
C ARG A 189 10.82 11.69 -1.93
N MET A 190 9.71 11.39 -1.26
CA MET A 190 9.75 10.63 -0.02
C MET A 190 10.31 9.23 -0.26
N ALA A 191 9.89 8.55 -1.32
CA ALA A 191 10.41 7.25 -1.73
C ALA A 191 11.94 7.33 -2.01
N GLU A 192 12.38 8.35 -2.76
CA GLU A 192 13.78 8.60 -3.06
C GLU A 192 14.61 8.79 -1.77
N MET A 193 14.12 9.60 -0.83
CA MET A 193 14.78 9.80 0.49
C MET A 193 14.90 8.51 1.29
N MET A 194 13.96 7.59 1.13
CA MET A 194 13.95 6.28 1.78
C MET A 194 14.70 5.21 0.98
N HIS A 195 15.26 5.58 -0.19
CA HIS A 195 15.96 4.67 -1.11
C HIS A 195 15.09 3.50 -1.59
N ILE A 196 13.77 3.72 -1.71
CA ILE A 196 12.82 2.73 -2.21
C ILE A 196 12.48 3.06 -3.66
N PRO A 197 12.60 2.10 -4.61
CA PRO A 197 12.32 2.37 -6.01
C PRO A 197 10.83 2.66 -6.23
N VAL A 198 10.53 3.72 -6.99
CA VAL A 198 9.19 4.00 -7.49
C VAL A 198 9.03 3.29 -8.83
N LEU A 199 8.11 2.33 -8.90
CA LEU A 199 7.86 1.53 -10.10
C LEU A 199 7.13 2.33 -11.18
N GLY A 200 6.27 3.26 -10.78
CA GLY A 200 5.55 4.15 -11.68
C GLY A 200 4.20 4.59 -11.12
N PHE A 201 3.39 5.18 -12.01
CA PHE A 201 2.10 5.77 -11.69
C PHE A 201 0.93 4.95 -12.22
N VAL A 202 -0.16 4.92 -11.45
CA VAL A 202 -1.49 4.47 -11.89
C VAL A 202 -2.43 5.66 -11.79
N GLU A 203 -2.95 6.13 -12.92
CA GLU A 203 -3.97 7.17 -12.96
C GLU A 203 -5.35 6.51 -12.91
N ASN A 204 -5.99 6.56 -11.77
CA ASN A 204 -7.37 6.11 -11.61
C ASN A 204 -8.35 7.23 -11.94
N TYR A 205 -9.57 6.89 -12.35
CA TYR A 205 -10.60 7.85 -12.79
C TYR A 205 -10.16 8.67 -14.01
N SER A 206 -9.30 8.13 -14.86
CA SER A 206 -8.69 8.82 -15.99
C SER A 206 -9.72 9.22 -17.05
N TYR A 207 -10.74 8.40 -17.25
CA TYR A 207 -11.81 8.63 -18.23
C TYR A 207 -13.09 7.85 -17.86
N LEU A 208 -14.19 8.29 -18.43
CA LEU A 208 -15.44 7.53 -18.47
C LEU A 208 -15.63 6.99 -19.90
N GLU A 209 -15.91 5.69 -20.03
CA GLU A 209 -16.28 5.12 -21.32
C GLU A 209 -17.79 5.17 -21.51
N CYS A 210 -18.25 5.81 -22.60
CA CYS A 210 -19.66 5.90 -22.91
C CYS A 210 -20.22 4.50 -23.20
N PRO A 211 -21.27 4.05 -22.50
CA PRO A 211 -21.82 2.71 -22.68
C PRO A 211 -22.45 2.49 -24.07
N ASP A 212 -22.88 3.55 -24.74
CA ASP A 212 -23.56 3.45 -26.04
C ASP A 212 -22.60 3.42 -27.22
N CYS A 213 -21.47 4.15 -27.16
CA CYS A 213 -20.60 4.33 -28.32
C CYS A 213 -19.11 4.07 -28.03
N GLY A 214 -18.72 3.72 -26.80
CA GLY A 214 -17.32 3.45 -26.42
C GLY A 214 -16.42 4.69 -26.42
N LYS A 215 -16.95 5.90 -26.64
CA LYS A 215 -16.15 7.13 -26.60
C LYS A 215 -15.62 7.39 -25.18
N ARG A 216 -14.32 7.63 -25.07
CA ARG A 216 -13.70 8.02 -23.80
C ARG A 216 -13.89 9.50 -23.55
N ILE A 217 -14.44 9.83 -22.38
CA ILE A 217 -14.75 11.18 -21.92
C ILE A 217 -13.87 11.48 -20.72
N LYS A 218 -13.02 12.49 -20.82
CA LYS A 218 -12.15 12.94 -19.71
C LYS A 218 -12.94 13.86 -18.78
N VAL A 219 -13.62 13.26 -17.81
CA VAL A 219 -14.55 13.96 -16.89
C VAL A 219 -13.82 15.03 -16.06
N PHE A 220 -12.55 14.80 -15.72
CA PHE A 220 -11.73 15.72 -14.91
C PHE A 220 -10.72 16.52 -15.74
N GLY A 221 -10.89 16.58 -17.06
CA GLY A 221 -9.96 17.29 -17.97
C GLY A 221 -8.79 16.42 -18.41
N GLU A 222 -7.78 17.06 -19.03
CA GLU A 222 -6.64 16.35 -19.63
C GLU A 222 -5.65 15.79 -18.61
N GLY A 223 -5.63 16.32 -17.39
CA GLY A 223 -4.65 15.92 -16.38
C GLY A 223 -3.22 16.33 -16.74
N HIS A 224 -2.33 16.39 -15.76
CA HIS A 224 -0.92 16.77 -15.94
C HIS A 224 0.05 15.63 -15.57
N LEU A 225 -0.46 14.38 -15.47
CA LEU A 225 0.37 13.28 -15.02
C LEU A 225 1.53 12.97 -15.97
N ASP A 226 1.32 13.08 -17.29
CA ASP A 226 2.38 12.82 -18.27
C ASP A 226 3.57 13.79 -18.11
N GLU A 227 3.29 15.08 -17.90
CA GLU A 227 4.32 16.08 -17.65
C GLU A 227 5.09 15.82 -16.34
N VAL A 228 4.40 15.36 -15.32
CA VAL A 228 5.01 15.02 -14.01
C VAL A 228 5.84 13.74 -14.13
N ALA A 229 5.33 12.74 -14.82
CA ALA A 229 5.99 11.46 -15.06
C ALA A 229 7.30 11.69 -15.85
N GLU A 230 7.26 12.50 -16.91
CA GLU A 230 8.45 12.88 -17.69
C GLU A 230 9.49 13.62 -16.83
N LYS A 231 9.07 14.61 -16.04
CA LYS A 231 9.98 15.37 -15.14
C LYS A 231 10.65 14.50 -14.08
N LEU A 232 9.96 13.44 -13.62
CA LEU A 232 10.49 12.51 -12.61
C LEU A 232 11.22 11.31 -13.22
N GLY A 233 11.14 11.13 -14.55
CA GLY A 233 11.71 9.98 -15.24
C GLY A 233 11.01 8.65 -14.89
N LEU A 234 9.73 8.71 -14.51
CA LEU A 234 8.95 7.56 -14.07
C LEU A 234 7.82 7.23 -15.06
N PRO A 235 7.50 5.96 -15.32
CA PRO A 235 6.46 5.59 -16.26
C PRO A 235 5.05 5.77 -15.70
N VAL A 236 4.07 6.07 -16.58
CA VAL A 236 2.65 5.87 -16.32
C VAL A 236 2.31 4.43 -16.72
N LEU A 237 2.08 3.57 -15.74
CA LEU A 237 1.94 2.13 -15.92
C LEU A 237 0.51 1.72 -16.31
N ALA A 238 -0.50 2.47 -15.85
CA ALA A 238 -1.89 2.21 -16.17
C ALA A 238 -2.75 3.48 -16.07
N ARG A 239 -3.83 3.51 -16.86
CA ARG A 239 -4.94 4.47 -16.74
C ARG A 239 -6.25 3.69 -16.62
N LEU A 240 -6.95 3.90 -15.50
CA LEU A 240 -8.17 3.18 -15.19
C LEU A 240 -9.39 4.07 -15.43
N PRO A 241 -10.49 3.52 -15.93
CA PRO A 241 -11.73 4.24 -16.12
C PRO A 241 -12.43 4.55 -14.80
N ILE A 242 -13.40 5.48 -14.87
CA ILE A 242 -14.47 5.57 -13.90
C ILE A 242 -15.42 4.41 -14.22
N ASP A 243 -15.48 3.41 -13.36
CA ASP A 243 -16.33 2.24 -13.54
C ASP A 243 -17.26 2.03 -12.33
N PRO A 244 -18.57 2.31 -12.46
CA PRO A 244 -19.52 2.08 -11.38
C PRO A 244 -19.58 0.61 -10.94
N LYS A 245 -19.36 -0.36 -11.86
CA LYS A 245 -19.36 -1.78 -11.51
C LYS A 245 -18.21 -2.16 -10.60
N LEU A 246 -17.07 -1.48 -10.76
CA LEU A 246 -15.92 -1.66 -9.87
C LEU A 246 -16.22 -1.14 -8.46
N ALA A 247 -16.91 -0.01 -8.35
CA ALA A 247 -17.35 0.53 -7.06
C ALA A 247 -18.36 -0.42 -6.39
N ASP A 248 -19.37 -0.88 -7.14
CA ASP A 248 -20.33 -1.86 -6.64
C ASP A 248 -19.67 -3.16 -6.18
N ALA A 249 -18.69 -3.68 -6.94
CA ALA A 249 -17.96 -4.88 -6.58
C ALA A 249 -17.12 -4.68 -5.31
N TYR A 250 -16.54 -3.51 -5.14
CA TYR A 250 -15.77 -3.14 -3.94
C TYR A 250 -16.67 -3.13 -2.70
N ASP A 251 -17.80 -2.43 -2.76
CA ASP A 251 -18.72 -2.28 -1.65
C ASP A 251 -19.42 -3.60 -1.25
N ASN A 252 -19.56 -4.53 -2.20
CA ASN A 252 -20.19 -5.84 -1.99
C ASN A 252 -19.19 -6.98 -1.74
N GLY A 253 -17.91 -6.70 -1.53
CA GLY A 253 -16.89 -7.72 -1.24
C GLY A 253 -16.61 -8.67 -2.41
N GLN A 254 -16.71 -8.17 -3.64
CA GLN A 254 -16.63 -8.97 -4.86
C GLN A 254 -15.42 -8.60 -5.73
N MET A 255 -14.38 -8.01 -5.16
CA MET A 255 -13.19 -7.59 -5.91
C MET A 255 -12.50 -8.73 -6.67
N GLU A 256 -12.66 -9.97 -6.21
CA GLU A 256 -12.14 -11.14 -6.92
C GLU A 256 -12.84 -11.42 -8.27
N THR A 257 -13.94 -10.75 -8.58
CA THR A 257 -14.69 -10.92 -9.85
C THR A 257 -14.38 -9.86 -10.90
N VAL A 258 -13.69 -8.76 -10.53
CA VAL A 258 -13.45 -7.64 -11.44
C VAL A 258 -12.41 -7.95 -12.50
N ASN A 259 -12.50 -7.27 -13.65
CA ASN A 259 -11.46 -7.34 -14.68
C ASN A 259 -10.22 -6.53 -14.23
N THR A 260 -9.04 -7.12 -14.36
CA THR A 260 -7.77 -6.52 -13.96
C THR A 260 -6.79 -6.31 -15.13
N ASP A 261 -7.21 -6.56 -16.38
CA ASP A 261 -6.33 -6.52 -17.56
C ASP A 261 -5.64 -5.16 -17.76
N ALA A 262 -6.31 -4.06 -17.37
CA ALA A 262 -5.75 -2.72 -17.45
C ALA A 262 -4.51 -2.52 -16.56
N LEU A 263 -4.23 -3.43 -15.62
CA LEU A 263 -3.08 -3.37 -14.72
C LEU A 263 -1.89 -4.20 -15.21
N SER A 264 -1.94 -4.80 -16.42
CA SER A 264 -0.84 -5.63 -16.96
C SER A 264 0.53 -4.93 -16.92
N GLY A 265 0.59 -3.64 -17.27
CA GLY A 265 1.83 -2.85 -17.19
C GLY A 265 2.36 -2.67 -15.78
N VAL A 266 1.46 -2.59 -14.78
CA VAL A 266 1.85 -2.51 -13.36
C VAL A 266 2.42 -3.85 -12.89
N ILE A 267 1.75 -4.95 -13.25
CA ILE A 267 2.20 -6.30 -12.91
C ILE A 267 3.59 -6.58 -13.47
N GLU A 268 3.82 -6.26 -14.75
CA GLU A 268 5.14 -6.40 -15.37
C GLU A 268 6.21 -5.58 -14.67
N ALA A 269 5.90 -4.35 -14.24
CA ALA A 269 6.82 -3.49 -13.51
C ALA A 269 7.17 -4.09 -12.12
N ILE A 270 6.17 -4.66 -11.42
CA ILE A 270 6.35 -5.33 -10.13
C ILE A 270 7.22 -6.59 -10.26
N GLU A 271 6.99 -7.40 -11.31
CA GLU A 271 7.77 -8.62 -11.53
C GLU A 271 9.22 -8.35 -11.92
N LYS A 272 9.49 -7.24 -12.62
CA LYS A 272 10.84 -6.80 -13.02
C LYS A 272 11.61 -6.09 -11.92
N ALA A 273 10.95 -5.65 -10.85
CA ALA A 273 11.61 -5.05 -9.70
C ALA A 273 12.44 -6.14 -8.98
N GLU A 274 13.74 -6.09 -9.16
CA GLU A 274 14.73 -6.98 -8.50
C GLU A 274 15.11 -6.48 -7.11
#